data_19d7de97f6e534b22c6e3d85b93794cd
#
_entry.id   19d7de97f6e534b22c6e3d85b93794cd
#
_cell.length_a   1.000
_cell.length_b   1.000
_cell.length_c   1.000
_cell.angle_alpha   90.00
_cell.angle_beta   90.00
_cell.angle_gamma   90.00
#
_symmetry.space_group_name_H-M   'P 1'
#
loop_
_entity.id
_entity.type
_entity.pdbx_description
1 polymer ?
#
loop_
_entity_poly.entity_id
_entity_poly.type
_entity_poly.pdbx_seq_one_letter_code
_entity_poly.pdbx_strand_id
1 'polypeptide(L)'
;MKKSIAHQSKKLLALTTLAAAISGITQGAYAADDKLVIVTSFPKDLTKVFKEEFEKANPGVELEILKKKTSAGIKYIKETSSNNKTDLFWASAPDAFEVLKDDNLLAKYDVKVNGIPAKVGSFPIHDPEGYYKGFAAAGYGIMWNTRYAKAKKLPSPTNWSDLEKPVYFKHVGMSAPSRSGTTHLTVETILQADGWDAGWATMKRMAGNFKSVTERSFGVPDGVNSGNFGVGIVIDFFGLSSQGAGFPVEFIYPPATALVPANIGIVNNAPNQKMAGEFIEFLLSDKGQELLLHPKIRRLPVNPATYAKAPEGFPNPFNDSDLQSALHFDLKLSKSRYNLVNSLFDVMITYRMDDLRDATKAIHEAEAELAKSPNAEAEKLINEAKALIAKLPISEAEANNPDFAAIFTKKRKKATDKVTGRQAEVEAKWDEFVVANYNKAEELAEKAQDLL
;
A
#
# COMPACT_ATOMS: atom_id res chain seq x y z
N MET A 1 -90.99 14.73 -36.68
CA MET A 1 -92.05 13.74 -36.39
C MET A 1 -91.48 12.72 -35.38
N LYS A 2 -92.11 12.63 -34.23
CA LYS A 2 -92.37 11.52 -33.33
C LYS A 2 -91.12 10.75 -32.82
N LYS A 3 -90.79 10.90 -31.51
CA LYS A 3 -91.22 10.06 -30.35
C LYS A 3 -90.53 8.67 -30.34
N SER A 4 -90.00 8.10 -29.29
CA SER A 4 -90.40 8.01 -27.87
C SER A 4 -89.47 7.10 -27.09
N ILE A 5 -89.01 7.47 -25.92
CA ILE A 5 -89.22 6.84 -24.61
C ILE A 5 -88.60 5.44 -24.34
N ALA A 6 -87.62 5.46 -23.47
CA ALA A 6 -87.45 4.69 -22.22
C ALA A 6 -87.73 3.17 -22.14
N HIS A 7 -86.85 2.38 -21.55
CA HIS A 7 -87.10 1.76 -20.24
C HIS A 7 -85.85 1.16 -19.60
N GLN A 8 -85.81 1.31 -18.29
CA GLN A 8 -84.84 0.78 -17.35
C GLN A 8 -84.89 -0.75 -17.25
N SER A 9 -83.77 -1.38 -17.01
CA SER A 9 -83.76 -2.59 -16.15
C SER A 9 -82.41 -2.73 -15.45
N LYS A 10 -82.51 -2.67 -14.16
CA LYS A 10 -81.47 -3.04 -13.21
C LYS A 10 -81.19 -4.56 -13.30
N LYS A 11 -79.91 -4.95 -13.31
CA LYS A 11 -79.44 -6.20 -12.68
C LYS A 11 -78.12 -6.02 -12.02
N LEU A 12 -78.17 -6.16 -10.75
CA LEU A 12 -77.08 -6.33 -9.76
C LEU A 12 -76.40 -7.63 -10.07
N LEU A 13 -75.04 -7.64 -10.17
CA LEU A 13 -74.27 -8.86 -9.93
C LEU A 13 -72.88 -8.51 -9.37
N ALA A 14 -72.74 -8.88 -8.15
CA ALA A 14 -71.58 -9.32 -7.34
C ALA A 14 -70.19 -8.84 -7.70
N LEU A 15 -69.62 -8.05 -6.77
CA LEU A 15 -68.20 -7.89 -6.55
C LEU A 15 -67.60 -9.23 -6.14
N THR A 16 -66.55 -9.69 -6.84
CA THR A 16 -65.50 -10.54 -6.29
C THR A 16 -64.22 -9.75 -6.27
N THR A 17 -63.90 -9.23 -5.10
CA THR A 17 -62.59 -8.65 -4.78
C THR A 17 -61.54 -9.74 -4.72
N LEU A 18 -60.68 -9.80 -5.75
CA LEU A 18 -59.41 -10.51 -5.67
C LEU A 18 -58.35 -9.55 -5.14
N ALA A 19 -58.12 -9.61 -3.84
CA ALA A 19 -57.00 -8.92 -3.20
C ALA A 19 -55.71 -9.64 -3.58
N ALA A 20 -55.02 -9.18 -4.61
CA ALA A 20 -53.62 -9.50 -4.84
C ALA A 20 -52.80 -8.76 -3.78
N ALA A 21 -52.31 -9.49 -2.78
CA ALA A 21 -51.28 -9.01 -1.85
C ALA A 21 -49.99 -8.79 -2.65
N ILE A 22 -49.78 -7.58 -3.13
CA ILE A 22 -48.48 -7.12 -3.57
C ILE A 22 -47.66 -6.90 -2.31
N SER A 23 -46.82 -7.87 -1.96
CA SER A 23 -45.74 -7.71 -1.01
C SER A 23 -44.79 -6.69 -1.62
N GLY A 24 -45.01 -5.42 -1.28
CA GLY A 24 -44.11 -4.35 -1.62
C GLY A 24 -42.79 -4.55 -0.89
N ILE A 25 -41.81 -5.08 -1.58
CA ILE A 25 -40.41 -4.83 -1.25
C ILE A 25 -40.25 -3.32 -1.51
N THR A 26 -40.29 -2.52 -0.45
CA THR A 26 -39.86 -1.14 -0.49
C THR A 26 -38.35 -1.15 -0.71
N GLN A 27 -37.93 -1.30 -1.96
CA GLN A 27 -36.62 -0.75 -2.37
C GLN A 27 -36.74 0.74 -2.09
N GLY A 28 -36.00 1.24 -1.13
CA GLY A 28 -35.89 2.65 -0.88
C GLY A 28 -35.44 3.31 -2.20
N ALA A 29 -36.37 4.01 -2.86
CA ALA A 29 -36.02 4.80 -4.03
C ALA A 29 -35.10 5.91 -3.54
N TYR A 30 -33.84 5.84 -3.89
CA TYR A 30 -32.93 6.97 -3.75
C TYR A 30 -33.40 8.08 -4.69
N ALA A 31 -33.34 9.33 -4.22
CA ALA A 31 -33.60 10.49 -5.09
C ALA A 31 -32.54 10.52 -6.20
N ALA A 32 -32.87 11.04 -7.38
CA ALA A 32 -32.03 10.99 -8.58
C ALA A 32 -30.66 11.72 -8.48
N ASP A 33 -30.30 12.25 -7.31
CA ASP A 33 -29.08 13.01 -7.02
C ASP A 33 -28.25 12.44 -5.85
N ASP A 34 -28.41 11.16 -5.51
CA ASP A 34 -27.66 10.56 -4.42
C ASP A 34 -26.22 10.25 -4.85
N LYS A 35 -25.33 11.22 -4.62
CA LYS A 35 -23.92 11.16 -4.97
C LYS A 35 -23.09 10.77 -3.78
N LEU A 36 -22.31 9.69 -3.89
CA LEU A 36 -21.36 9.23 -2.88
C LEU A 36 -19.92 9.61 -3.28
N VAL A 37 -19.28 10.49 -2.53
CA VAL A 37 -17.94 11.01 -2.81
C VAL A 37 -16.89 10.23 -2.05
N ILE A 38 -15.98 9.57 -2.77
CA ILE A 38 -14.95 8.70 -2.21
C ILE A 38 -13.55 9.24 -2.53
N VAL A 39 -12.81 9.64 -1.51
CA VAL A 39 -11.38 9.95 -1.63
C VAL A 39 -10.58 8.66 -1.52
N THR A 40 -9.78 8.35 -2.55
CA THR A 40 -9.05 7.08 -2.58
C THR A 40 -7.67 7.18 -3.21
N SER A 41 -6.75 6.33 -2.73
CA SER A 41 -5.43 6.12 -3.34
C SER A 41 -5.39 4.90 -4.28
N PHE A 42 -6.45 4.11 -4.34
CA PHE A 42 -6.50 2.89 -5.14
C PHE A 42 -6.44 3.14 -6.66
N PRO A 43 -5.90 2.19 -7.45
CA PRO A 43 -5.84 2.28 -8.90
C PRO A 43 -7.25 2.24 -9.51
N LYS A 44 -7.37 2.79 -10.74
CA LYS A 44 -8.64 2.89 -11.47
C LYS A 44 -9.28 1.51 -11.71
N ASP A 45 -8.47 0.48 -11.96
CA ASP A 45 -8.98 -0.87 -12.25
C ASP A 45 -9.77 -1.45 -11.07
N LEU A 46 -9.32 -1.20 -9.83
CA LEU A 46 -10.07 -1.58 -8.64
C LEU A 46 -11.33 -0.72 -8.49
N THR A 47 -11.17 0.61 -8.47
CA THR A 47 -12.30 1.51 -8.17
C THR A 47 -13.40 1.41 -9.22
N LYS A 48 -13.06 1.16 -10.49
CA LYS A 48 -14.03 0.99 -11.57
C LYS A 48 -14.92 -0.23 -11.36
N VAL A 49 -14.33 -1.39 -11.05
CA VAL A 49 -15.08 -2.64 -10.86
C VAL A 49 -16.07 -2.50 -9.69
N PHE A 50 -15.62 -1.97 -8.55
CA PHE A 50 -16.50 -1.78 -7.40
C PHE A 50 -17.57 -0.69 -7.65
N LYS A 51 -17.23 0.40 -8.33
CA LYS A 51 -18.19 1.44 -8.73
C LYS A 51 -19.29 0.86 -9.62
N GLU A 52 -18.94 0.18 -10.70
CA GLU A 52 -19.91 -0.39 -11.65
C GLU A 52 -20.86 -1.40 -10.99
N GLU A 53 -20.33 -2.27 -10.14
CA GLU A 53 -21.16 -3.27 -9.45
C GLU A 53 -22.04 -2.66 -8.36
N PHE A 54 -21.57 -1.65 -7.64
CA PHE A 54 -22.37 -0.96 -6.63
C PHE A 54 -23.48 -0.12 -7.26
N GLU A 55 -23.18 0.67 -8.29
CA GLU A 55 -24.18 1.49 -9.01
C GLU A 55 -25.23 0.61 -9.70
N LYS A 56 -24.83 -0.53 -10.24
CA LYS A 56 -25.76 -1.52 -10.80
C LYS A 56 -26.72 -2.09 -9.75
N ALA A 57 -26.23 -2.32 -8.53
CA ALA A 57 -27.04 -2.82 -7.42
C ALA A 57 -27.94 -1.73 -6.80
N ASN A 58 -27.59 -0.45 -6.99
CA ASN A 58 -28.26 0.70 -6.41
C ASN A 58 -28.61 1.73 -7.51
N PRO A 59 -29.64 1.49 -8.33
CA PRO A 59 -30.03 2.41 -9.42
C PRO A 59 -30.34 3.81 -8.88
N GLY A 60 -29.75 4.84 -9.51
CA GLY A 60 -29.87 6.23 -9.10
C GLY A 60 -28.75 6.76 -8.22
N VAL A 61 -27.86 5.88 -7.73
CA VAL A 61 -26.66 6.27 -6.98
C VAL A 61 -25.50 6.51 -7.94
N GLU A 62 -24.76 7.61 -7.74
CA GLU A 62 -23.52 7.92 -8.45
C GLU A 62 -22.33 7.91 -7.48
N LEU A 63 -21.28 7.11 -7.76
CA LEU A 63 -20.01 7.16 -7.05
C LEU A 63 -19.04 8.15 -7.72
N GLU A 64 -18.71 9.23 -7.03
CA GLU A 64 -17.61 10.11 -7.45
C GLU A 64 -16.30 9.68 -6.82
N ILE A 65 -15.33 9.28 -7.64
CA ILE A 65 -14.02 8.81 -7.20
C ILE A 65 -12.99 9.94 -7.29
N LEU A 66 -12.61 10.50 -6.16
CA LEU A 66 -11.54 11.50 -6.03
C LEU A 66 -10.20 10.81 -5.79
N LYS A 67 -9.48 10.53 -6.88
CA LYS A 67 -8.18 9.85 -6.80
C LYS A 67 -7.08 10.80 -6.30
N LYS A 68 -6.51 10.47 -5.13
CA LYS A 68 -5.41 11.21 -4.50
C LYS A 68 -4.34 10.23 -3.97
N LYS A 69 -3.09 10.68 -3.85
CA LYS A 69 -2.09 9.94 -3.06
C LYS A 69 -2.56 9.89 -1.61
N THR A 70 -2.23 8.84 -0.86
CA THR A 70 -2.67 8.67 0.54
C THR A 70 -2.46 9.94 1.37
N SER A 71 -1.24 10.48 1.40
CA SER A 71 -0.93 11.70 2.13
C SER A 71 -1.66 12.95 1.61
N ALA A 72 -1.92 13.03 0.31
CA ALA A 72 -2.71 14.12 -0.27
C ALA A 72 -4.20 13.96 0.04
N GLY A 73 -4.70 12.74 0.19
CA GLY A 73 -6.05 12.43 0.65
C GLY A 73 -6.27 12.87 2.09
N ILE A 74 -5.35 12.50 3.00
CA ILE A 74 -5.37 12.97 4.39
C ILE A 74 -5.40 14.49 4.45
N LYS A 75 -4.47 15.15 3.74
CA LYS A 75 -4.40 16.61 3.70
C LYS A 75 -5.70 17.23 3.19
N TYR A 76 -6.26 16.69 2.11
CA TYR A 76 -7.51 17.16 1.53
C TYR A 76 -8.68 17.10 2.52
N ILE A 77 -8.85 15.95 3.21
CA ILE A 77 -9.90 15.76 4.22
C ILE A 77 -9.71 16.76 5.38
N LYS A 78 -8.48 16.97 5.86
CA LYS A 78 -8.17 17.96 6.89
C LYS A 78 -8.55 19.38 6.47
N GLU A 79 -8.14 19.79 5.27
CA GLU A 79 -8.36 21.15 4.75
C GLU A 79 -9.82 21.43 4.41
N THR A 80 -10.61 20.42 4.10
CA THR A 80 -12.02 20.55 3.74
C THR A 80 -12.98 20.24 4.88
N SER A 81 -12.49 19.88 6.07
CA SER A 81 -13.31 19.39 7.19
C SER A 81 -14.41 20.35 7.65
N SER A 82 -14.19 21.67 7.59
CA SER A 82 -15.19 22.68 7.95
C SER A 82 -16.35 22.79 6.95
N ASN A 83 -16.19 22.32 5.71
CA ASN A 83 -17.20 22.27 4.66
C ASN A 83 -17.06 20.94 3.91
N ASN A 84 -17.15 19.83 4.66
CA ASN A 84 -16.91 18.50 4.14
C ASN A 84 -17.95 18.11 3.07
N LYS A 85 -17.45 17.61 1.93
CA LYS A 85 -18.24 17.03 0.83
C LYS A 85 -17.82 15.60 0.51
N THR A 86 -16.97 15.02 1.35
CA THR A 86 -16.44 13.66 1.18
C THR A 86 -17.20 12.72 2.10
N ASP A 87 -17.66 11.61 1.58
CA ASP A 87 -18.35 10.59 2.36
C ASP A 87 -17.38 9.54 2.89
N LEU A 88 -16.45 9.08 2.07
CA LEU A 88 -15.56 7.96 2.39
C LEU A 88 -14.09 8.27 2.10
N PHE A 89 -13.22 7.77 2.97
CA PHE A 89 -11.80 7.60 2.70
C PHE A 89 -11.50 6.12 2.51
N TRP A 90 -10.87 5.76 1.38
CA TRP A 90 -10.63 4.36 0.98
C TRP A 90 -9.19 4.17 0.52
N ALA A 91 -8.36 3.48 1.33
CA ALA A 91 -6.92 3.39 1.10
C ALA A 91 -6.29 2.10 1.64
N SER A 92 -5.08 1.78 1.14
CA SER A 92 -4.33 0.57 1.56
C SER A 92 -3.51 0.76 2.83
N ALA A 93 -3.35 1.97 3.32
CA ALA A 93 -2.43 2.28 4.41
C ALA A 93 -3.23 2.49 5.72
N PRO A 94 -3.24 1.53 6.64
CA PRO A 94 -4.02 1.63 7.88
C PRO A 94 -3.56 2.78 8.80
N ASP A 95 -2.28 3.12 8.82
CA ASP A 95 -1.73 4.27 9.55
C ASP A 95 -2.34 5.61 9.12
N ALA A 96 -2.77 5.73 7.85
CA ALA A 96 -3.49 6.91 7.38
C ALA A 96 -4.85 7.09 8.08
N PHE A 97 -5.51 6.00 8.42
CA PHE A 97 -6.78 6.02 9.17
C PHE A 97 -6.55 6.39 10.62
N GLU A 98 -5.46 5.92 11.23
CA GLU A 98 -5.08 6.35 12.59
C GLU A 98 -4.83 7.87 12.67
N VAL A 99 -4.18 8.45 11.64
CA VAL A 99 -4.00 9.91 11.57
C VAL A 99 -5.34 10.64 11.48
N LEU A 100 -6.26 10.17 10.63
CA LEU A 100 -7.58 10.81 10.50
C LEU A 100 -8.45 10.62 11.74
N LYS A 101 -8.36 9.48 12.41
CA LYS A 101 -9.05 9.17 13.66
C LYS A 101 -8.59 10.09 14.79
N ASP A 102 -7.28 10.28 14.98
CA ASP A 102 -6.74 11.16 16.03
C ASP A 102 -7.12 12.63 15.81
N ASP A 103 -7.27 13.04 14.56
CA ASP A 103 -7.74 14.38 14.21
C ASP A 103 -9.28 14.52 14.28
N ASN A 104 -10.00 13.50 14.76
CA ASN A 104 -11.48 13.42 14.79
C ASN A 104 -12.13 13.63 13.42
N LEU A 105 -11.53 13.14 12.35
CA LEU A 105 -11.98 13.28 10.96
C LEU A 105 -12.70 12.04 10.42
N LEU A 106 -12.86 10.99 11.23
CA LEU A 106 -13.63 9.79 10.91
C LEU A 106 -14.84 9.65 11.84
N ALA A 107 -15.94 9.17 11.29
CA ALA A 107 -17.13 8.80 12.04
C ALA A 107 -17.11 7.30 12.38
N LYS A 108 -17.64 6.94 13.56
CA LYS A 108 -17.86 5.54 13.91
C LYS A 108 -18.97 4.94 13.06
N TYR A 109 -18.78 3.71 12.63
CA TYR A 109 -19.79 2.95 11.92
C TYR A 109 -19.77 1.48 12.36
N ASP A 110 -20.91 0.99 12.79
CA ASP A 110 -21.08 -0.39 13.21
C ASP A 110 -21.62 -1.22 12.03
N VAL A 111 -20.76 -2.10 11.49
CA VAL A 111 -21.07 -2.97 10.35
C VAL A 111 -21.54 -4.31 10.86
N LYS A 112 -22.67 -4.78 10.38
CA LYS A 112 -23.19 -6.12 10.63
C LYS A 112 -22.85 -7.05 9.48
N VAL A 113 -21.61 -7.53 9.44
CA VAL A 113 -21.19 -8.51 8.44
C VAL A 113 -20.79 -9.81 9.12
N ASN A 114 -21.33 -10.92 8.62
CA ASN A 114 -21.01 -12.27 9.09
C ASN A 114 -19.85 -12.86 8.29
N GLY A 115 -19.10 -13.78 8.91
CA GLY A 115 -18.08 -14.58 8.22
C GLY A 115 -16.70 -13.95 8.13
N ILE A 116 -16.52 -12.69 8.59
CA ILE A 116 -15.21 -12.06 8.65
C ILE A 116 -14.62 -12.28 10.05
N PRO A 117 -13.42 -12.88 10.17
CA PRO A 117 -12.78 -13.07 11.46
C PRO A 117 -12.28 -11.74 12.05
N ALA A 118 -11.99 -11.73 13.35
CA ALA A 118 -11.48 -10.53 14.02
C ALA A 118 -10.07 -10.12 13.53
N LYS A 119 -9.27 -11.08 13.05
CA LYS A 119 -7.87 -10.87 12.65
C LYS A 119 -7.52 -11.62 11.37
N VAL A 120 -6.52 -11.08 10.66
CA VAL A 120 -5.76 -11.77 9.62
C VAL A 120 -4.30 -11.83 10.07
N GLY A 121 -3.74 -13.04 10.20
CA GLY A 121 -2.48 -13.22 10.93
C GLY A 121 -2.60 -12.66 12.35
N SER A 122 -1.67 -11.80 12.75
CA SER A 122 -1.67 -11.12 14.04
C SER A 122 -2.48 -9.81 14.06
N PHE A 123 -2.93 -9.31 12.88
CA PHE A 123 -3.47 -7.96 12.72
C PHE A 123 -5.01 -7.91 12.79
N PRO A 124 -5.61 -7.00 13.58
CA PRO A 124 -7.06 -6.77 13.58
C PRO A 124 -7.56 -6.34 12.19
N ILE A 125 -8.59 -7.00 11.67
CA ILE A 125 -9.17 -6.62 10.36
C ILE A 125 -9.89 -5.28 10.44
N HIS A 126 -10.63 -5.06 11.52
CA HIS A 126 -11.35 -3.81 11.74
C HIS A 126 -10.76 -3.02 12.91
N ASP A 127 -10.88 -1.71 12.87
CA ASP A 127 -10.57 -0.87 14.02
C ASP A 127 -11.42 -1.28 15.22
N PRO A 128 -10.83 -1.62 16.39
CA PRO A 128 -11.59 -2.00 17.57
C PRO A 128 -12.55 -0.91 18.09
N GLU A 129 -12.25 0.36 17.79
CA GLU A 129 -13.09 1.50 18.17
C GLU A 129 -14.18 1.85 17.14
N GLY A 130 -14.18 1.19 15.97
CA GLY A 130 -15.22 1.28 14.97
C GLY A 130 -15.08 2.36 13.89
N TYR A 131 -13.96 3.11 13.83
CA TYR A 131 -13.81 4.23 12.91
C TYR A 131 -13.48 3.82 11.46
N TYR A 132 -12.90 2.64 11.27
CA TYR A 132 -12.61 2.12 9.92
C TYR A 132 -12.72 0.60 9.86
N LYS A 133 -12.91 0.08 8.66
CA LYS A 133 -13.10 -1.34 8.40
C LYS A 133 -12.11 -1.83 7.36
N GLY A 134 -11.42 -2.93 7.65
CA GLY A 134 -10.61 -3.65 6.69
C GLY A 134 -11.50 -4.43 5.74
N PHE A 135 -11.28 -4.29 4.43
CA PHE A 135 -12.06 -5.00 3.42
C PHE A 135 -11.23 -5.99 2.61
N ALA A 136 -9.91 -5.86 2.62
CA ALA A 136 -8.95 -6.75 1.99
C ALA A 136 -7.69 -6.80 2.84
N ALA A 137 -6.99 -7.93 2.85
CA ALA A 137 -5.65 -8.01 3.40
C ALA A 137 -4.60 -7.74 2.30
N ALA A 138 -3.41 -7.36 2.71
CA ALA A 138 -2.26 -7.19 1.84
C ALA A 138 -0.96 -7.44 2.59
N GLY A 139 0.01 -8.02 1.89
CA GLY A 139 1.38 -8.19 2.37
C GLY A 139 2.38 -7.52 1.44
N TYR A 140 3.64 -7.47 1.86
CA TYR A 140 4.73 -6.85 1.10
C TYR A 140 5.71 -7.90 0.65
N GLY A 141 6.28 -7.71 -0.54
CA GLY A 141 7.18 -8.72 -1.07
C GLY A 141 7.93 -8.30 -2.32
N ILE A 142 8.45 -9.29 -2.99
CA ILE A 142 9.31 -9.15 -4.15
C ILE A 142 8.60 -9.72 -5.38
N MET A 143 8.47 -8.90 -6.39
CA MET A 143 7.97 -9.23 -7.72
C MET A 143 9.14 -9.27 -8.69
N TRP A 144 9.20 -10.26 -9.59
CA TRP A 144 10.22 -10.28 -10.63
C TRP A 144 9.69 -10.79 -11.97
N ASN A 145 10.27 -10.27 -13.06
CA ASN A 145 9.95 -10.69 -14.40
C ASN A 145 10.79 -11.91 -14.78
N THR A 146 10.16 -13.05 -14.99
CA THR A 146 10.84 -14.33 -15.26
C THR A 146 11.62 -14.35 -16.57
N ARG A 147 11.13 -13.65 -17.60
CA ARG A 147 11.86 -13.52 -18.88
C ARG A 147 13.10 -12.64 -18.74
N TYR A 148 12.97 -11.53 -18.02
CA TYR A 148 14.09 -10.65 -17.70
C TYR A 148 15.15 -11.39 -16.86
N ALA A 149 14.72 -12.07 -15.79
CA ALA A 149 15.59 -12.83 -14.90
C ALA A 149 16.37 -13.89 -15.69
N LYS A 150 15.71 -14.66 -16.56
CA LYS A 150 16.36 -15.63 -17.43
C LYS A 150 17.40 -14.97 -18.38
N ALA A 151 17.04 -13.87 -19.02
CA ALA A 151 17.93 -13.16 -19.96
C ALA A 151 19.15 -12.54 -19.27
N LYS A 152 19.00 -12.09 -18.02
CA LYS A 152 20.06 -11.48 -17.22
C LYS A 152 20.74 -12.46 -16.25
N LYS A 153 20.32 -13.73 -16.24
CA LYS A 153 20.82 -14.79 -15.36
C LYS A 153 20.67 -14.43 -13.87
N LEU A 154 19.55 -13.73 -13.52
CA LEU A 154 19.24 -13.42 -12.14
C LEU A 154 18.63 -14.64 -11.48
N PRO A 155 19.07 -15.03 -10.28
CA PRO A 155 18.36 -16.04 -9.49
C PRO A 155 17.00 -15.51 -9.04
N SER A 156 16.07 -16.42 -8.68
CA SER A 156 14.82 -16.03 -8.05
C SER A 156 15.09 -15.57 -6.62
N PRO A 157 14.68 -14.35 -6.24
CA PRO A 157 14.85 -13.88 -4.87
C PRO A 157 13.89 -14.63 -3.93
N THR A 158 14.33 -14.93 -2.71
CA THR A 158 13.54 -15.58 -1.65
C THR A 158 13.45 -14.74 -0.39
N ASN A 159 14.37 -13.79 -0.24
CA ASN A 159 14.50 -12.95 0.96
C ASN A 159 14.86 -11.50 0.57
N TRP A 160 14.63 -10.55 1.48
CA TRP A 160 15.06 -9.16 1.30
C TRP A 160 16.57 -9.05 1.08
N SER A 161 17.36 -9.77 1.89
CA SER A 161 18.82 -9.79 1.79
C SER A 161 19.37 -10.38 0.47
N ASP A 162 18.57 -11.14 -0.27
CA ASP A 162 19.00 -11.57 -1.61
C ASP A 162 19.23 -10.37 -2.53
N LEU A 163 18.42 -9.32 -2.39
CA LEU A 163 18.51 -8.12 -3.20
C LEU A 163 19.75 -7.26 -2.91
N GLU A 164 20.52 -7.58 -1.87
CA GLU A 164 21.81 -6.96 -1.56
C GLU A 164 22.94 -7.52 -2.44
N LYS A 165 22.78 -8.72 -3.03
CA LYS A 165 23.81 -9.44 -3.78
C LYS A 165 24.20 -8.70 -5.08
N PRO A 166 25.50 -8.77 -5.46
CA PRO A 166 26.02 -8.09 -6.67
C PRO A 166 25.24 -8.40 -7.94
N VAL A 167 24.69 -9.62 -8.07
CA VAL A 167 23.94 -10.06 -9.25
C VAL A 167 22.69 -9.21 -9.51
N TYR A 168 22.15 -8.52 -8.50
CA TYR A 168 20.99 -7.65 -8.64
C TYR A 168 21.35 -6.18 -8.90
N PHE A 169 22.63 -5.84 -9.02
CA PHE A 169 23.06 -4.44 -9.23
C PHE A 169 22.40 -3.82 -10.48
N LYS A 170 21.68 -2.71 -10.29
CA LYS A 170 20.86 -2.02 -11.31
C LYS A 170 19.72 -2.87 -11.91
N HIS A 171 19.23 -3.87 -11.16
CA HIS A 171 18.09 -4.68 -11.60
C HIS A 171 16.85 -4.50 -10.73
N VAL A 172 16.94 -3.81 -9.60
CA VAL A 172 15.86 -3.65 -8.62
C VAL A 172 15.21 -2.27 -8.74
N GLY A 173 13.89 -2.21 -8.51
CA GLY A 173 13.14 -0.97 -8.39
C GLY A 173 12.28 -0.94 -7.13
N MET A 174 12.16 0.24 -6.52
CA MET A 174 11.27 0.53 -5.40
C MET A 174 10.65 1.91 -5.59
N SER A 175 9.59 2.26 -4.87
CA SER A 175 9.09 3.64 -4.85
C SER A 175 9.53 4.39 -3.59
N ALA A 176 9.47 5.73 -3.62
CA ALA A 176 9.76 6.53 -2.45
C ALA A 176 8.61 6.42 -1.43
N PRO A 177 8.89 6.10 -0.14
CA PRO A 177 7.87 6.00 0.91
C PRO A 177 7.19 7.34 1.20
N SER A 178 7.89 8.46 1.04
CA SER A 178 7.33 9.81 1.20
C SER A 178 6.17 10.11 0.24
N ARG A 179 5.99 9.29 -0.80
CA ARG A 179 4.96 9.45 -1.84
C ARG A 179 3.94 8.33 -1.89
N SER A 180 4.18 7.27 -1.14
CA SER A 180 3.36 6.07 -1.13
C SER A 180 3.24 5.52 0.29
N GLY A 181 2.05 5.57 0.88
CA GLY A 181 1.79 4.91 2.17
C GLY A 181 2.08 3.41 2.12
N THR A 182 1.81 2.76 0.98
CA THR A 182 2.17 1.35 0.76
C THR A 182 3.66 1.12 0.92
N THR A 183 4.50 1.96 0.30
CA THR A 183 5.97 1.83 0.41
C THR A 183 6.46 2.18 1.80
N HIS A 184 5.84 3.16 2.47
CA HIS A 184 6.13 3.42 3.87
C HIS A 184 5.94 2.18 4.74
N LEU A 185 4.81 1.50 4.58
CA LEU A 185 4.54 0.25 5.30
C LEU A 185 5.53 -0.87 4.94
N THR A 186 6.01 -0.92 3.69
CA THR A 186 7.07 -1.87 3.31
C THR A 186 8.37 -1.58 4.07
N VAL A 187 8.78 -0.32 4.14
CA VAL A 187 9.97 0.09 4.91
C VAL A 187 9.79 -0.23 6.39
N GLU A 188 8.66 0.16 6.97
CA GLU A 188 8.34 -0.13 8.37
C GLU A 188 8.29 -1.65 8.66
N THR A 189 7.80 -2.46 7.72
CA THR A 189 7.82 -3.93 7.87
C THR A 189 9.23 -4.45 8.06
N ILE A 190 10.18 -4.00 7.25
CA ILE A 190 11.60 -4.39 7.37
C ILE A 190 12.20 -3.85 8.69
N LEU A 191 11.92 -2.58 9.03
CA LEU A 191 12.43 -1.99 10.27
C LEU A 191 11.89 -2.65 11.53
N GLN A 192 10.63 -3.08 11.51
CA GLN A 192 10.03 -3.74 12.68
C GLN A 192 10.40 -5.23 12.76
N ALA A 193 10.71 -5.87 11.63
CA ALA A 193 11.17 -7.26 11.62
C ALA A 193 12.61 -7.42 12.09
N ASP A 194 13.51 -6.59 11.57
CA ASP A 194 14.95 -6.71 11.76
C ASP A 194 15.49 -5.77 12.87
N GLY A 195 14.65 -4.83 13.34
CA GLY A 195 15.06 -3.72 14.20
C GLY A 195 15.59 -2.53 13.40
N TRP A 196 15.74 -1.38 14.07
CA TRP A 196 16.09 -0.11 13.46
C TRP A 196 17.40 -0.16 12.67
N ASP A 197 18.49 -0.56 13.33
CA ASP A 197 19.83 -0.53 12.73
C ASP A 197 19.98 -1.57 11.61
N ALA A 198 19.59 -2.83 11.87
CA ALA A 198 19.69 -3.90 10.89
C ALA A 198 18.72 -3.71 9.71
N GLY A 199 17.50 -3.28 9.97
CA GLY A 199 16.50 -3.02 8.93
C GLY A 199 16.92 -1.89 7.98
N TRP A 200 17.47 -0.80 8.51
CA TRP A 200 18.03 0.26 7.67
C TRP A 200 19.29 -0.17 6.93
N ALA A 201 20.15 -0.98 7.54
CA ALA A 201 21.32 -1.54 6.88
C ALA A 201 20.90 -2.40 5.68
N THR A 202 19.94 -3.31 5.86
CA THR A 202 19.32 -4.11 4.78
C THR A 202 18.73 -3.21 3.71
N MET A 203 17.95 -2.20 4.09
CA MET A 203 17.31 -1.26 3.14
C MET A 203 18.35 -0.50 2.30
N LYS A 204 19.42 0.01 2.91
CA LYS A 204 20.47 0.77 2.22
C LYS A 204 21.30 -0.12 1.29
N ARG A 205 21.66 -1.35 1.72
CA ARG A 205 22.38 -2.31 0.87
C ARG A 205 21.54 -2.76 -0.33
N MET A 206 20.24 -3.06 -0.13
CA MET A 206 19.32 -3.29 -1.26
C MET A 206 19.25 -2.08 -2.18
N ALA A 207 19.15 -0.88 -1.62
CA ALA A 207 19.01 0.35 -2.39
C ALA A 207 20.23 0.68 -3.24
N GLY A 208 21.43 0.27 -2.83
CA GLY A 208 22.63 0.34 -3.65
C GLY A 208 22.52 -0.44 -4.98
N ASN A 209 21.65 -1.45 -5.02
CA ASN A 209 21.34 -2.22 -6.22
C ASN A 209 20.14 -1.68 -7.02
N PHE A 210 19.50 -0.58 -6.56
CA PHE A 210 18.35 -0.04 -7.27
C PHE A 210 18.74 0.58 -8.62
N LYS A 211 18.00 0.22 -9.65
CA LYS A 211 18.00 0.94 -10.91
C LYS A 211 17.21 2.24 -10.81
N SER A 212 16.12 2.23 -10.05
CA SER A 212 15.22 3.37 -9.95
C SER A 212 14.45 3.40 -8.64
N VAL A 213 14.25 4.60 -8.10
CA VAL A 213 13.22 4.91 -7.11
C VAL A 213 12.09 5.64 -7.83
N THR A 214 10.94 4.97 -7.98
CA THR A 214 9.78 5.54 -8.68
C THR A 214 9.01 6.52 -7.80
N GLU A 215 8.31 7.45 -8.43
CA GLU A 215 7.53 8.44 -7.70
C GLU A 215 6.29 7.86 -6.99
N ARG A 216 5.76 6.75 -7.52
CA ARG A 216 4.56 6.09 -7.01
C ARG A 216 4.74 4.58 -7.00
N SER A 217 4.07 3.90 -6.05
CA SER A 217 4.15 2.45 -5.93
C SER A 217 3.80 1.68 -7.21
N PHE A 218 2.83 2.13 -7.99
CA PHE A 218 2.47 1.47 -9.24
C PHE A 218 3.49 1.66 -10.40
N GLY A 219 4.41 2.62 -10.29
CA GLY A 219 5.54 2.70 -11.23
C GLY A 219 6.51 1.53 -11.10
N VAL A 220 6.49 0.81 -9.98
CA VAL A 220 7.34 -0.37 -9.78
C VAL A 220 6.84 -1.56 -10.59
N PRO A 221 5.57 -2.02 -10.47
CA PRO A 221 5.07 -3.09 -11.32
C PRO A 221 5.09 -2.73 -12.81
N ASP A 222 4.84 -1.46 -13.19
CA ASP A 222 4.97 -1.01 -14.58
C ASP A 222 6.39 -1.22 -15.11
N GLY A 223 7.41 -0.90 -14.30
CA GLY A 223 8.81 -1.09 -14.62
C GLY A 223 9.22 -2.56 -14.76
N VAL A 224 8.70 -3.44 -13.88
CA VAL A 224 8.93 -4.89 -13.94
C VAL A 224 8.21 -5.51 -15.15
N ASN A 225 6.94 -5.17 -15.36
CA ASN A 225 6.13 -5.68 -16.47
C ASN A 225 6.72 -5.31 -17.83
N SER A 226 7.22 -4.08 -17.98
CA SER A 226 7.87 -3.60 -19.21
C SER A 226 9.31 -4.07 -19.38
N GLY A 227 9.94 -4.66 -18.34
CA GLY A 227 11.35 -5.05 -18.34
C GLY A 227 12.30 -3.85 -18.28
N ASN A 228 11.85 -2.70 -17.80
CA ASN A 228 12.74 -1.58 -17.51
C ASN A 228 13.73 -1.93 -16.38
N PHE A 229 13.27 -2.69 -15.40
CA PHE A 229 14.09 -3.43 -14.42
C PHE A 229 13.44 -4.79 -14.15
N GLY A 230 14.23 -5.75 -13.61
CA GLY A 230 13.80 -7.13 -13.51
C GLY A 230 13.04 -7.47 -12.23
N VAL A 231 13.31 -6.74 -11.16
CA VAL A 231 12.84 -7.01 -9.80
C VAL A 231 12.23 -5.77 -9.18
N GLY A 232 11.11 -5.92 -8.49
CA GLY A 232 10.41 -4.82 -7.82
C GLY A 232 10.02 -5.16 -6.39
N ILE A 233 10.22 -4.21 -5.48
CA ILE A 233 9.71 -4.27 -4.10
C ILE A 233 8.33 -3.65 -4.11
N VAL A 234 7.30 -4.46 -3.82
CA VAL A 234 5.89 -4.09 -4.01
C VAL A 234 4.98 -4.66 -2.92
N ILE A 235 3.77 -4.13 -2.84
CA ILE A 235 2.65 -4.78 -2.18
C ILE A 235 2.12 -5.91 -3.09
N ASP A 236 1.66 -6.99 -2.50
CA ASP A 236 1.30 -8.26 -3.11
C ASP A 236 0.37 -8.16 -4.34
N PHE A 237 -0.71 -7.37 -4.23
CA PHE A 237 -1.69 -7.28 -5.31
C PHE A 237 -1.10 -6.74 -6.63
N PHE A 238 0.03 -6.05 -6.62
CA PHE A 238 0.71 -5.64 -7.85
C PHE A 238 1.33 -6.83 -8.57
N GLY A 239 2.01 -7.71 -7.85
CA GLY A 239 2.51 -8.97 -8.40
C GLY A 239 1.38 -9.87 -8.88
N LEU A 240 0.41 -10.12 -7.99
CA LEU A 240 -0.72 -11.01 -8.25
C LEU A 240 -1.62 -10.53 -9.40
N SER A 241 -1.87 -9.22 -9.52
CA SER A 241 -2.66 -8.68 -10.65
C SER A 241 -1.88 -8.69 -11.96
N SER A 242 -0.55 -8.49 -11.92
CA SER A 242 0.29 -8.63 -13.12
C SER A 242 0.31 -10.07 -13.62
N GLN A 243 0.39 -11.07 -12.72
CA GLN A 243 0.21 -12.49 -13.07
C GLN A 243 -1.17 -12.74 -13.68
N GLY A 244 -2.24 -12.24 -13.03
CA GLY A 244 -3.62 -12.36 -13.50
C GLY A 244 -3.86 -11.70 -14.86
N ALA A 245 -3.08 -10.68 -15.22
CA ALA A 245 -3.09 -10.03 -16.52
C ALA A 245 -2.21 -10.72 -17.58
N GLY A 246 -1.53 -11.83 -17.23
CA GLY A 246 -0.71 -12.63 -18.15
C GLY A 246 0.72 -12.12 -18.35
N PHE A 247 1.20 -11.20 -17.52
CA PHE A 247 2.61 -10.83 -17.55
C PHE A 247 3.48 -11.99 -17.02
N PRO A 248 4.70 -12.17 -17.58
CA PRO A 248 5.62 -13.21 -17.14
C PRO A 248 6.32 -12.81 -15.83
N VAL A 249 5.56 -12.73 -14.77
CA VAL A 249 6.06 -12.31 -13.45
C VAL A 249 5.70 -13.30 -12.37
N GLU A 250 6.52 -13.37 -11.35
CA GLU A 250 6.27 -14.07 -10.10
C GLU A 250 6.33 -13.10 -8.93
N PHE A 251 5.76 -13.51 -7.80
CA PHE A 251 5.74 -12.76 -6.57
C PHE A 251 5.95 -13.70 -5.39
N ILE A 252 6.73 -13.26 -4.41
CA ILE A 252 6.92 -13.96 -3.14
C ILE A 252 6.72 -13.04 -1.95
N TYR A 253 6.35 -13.61 -0.82
CA TYR A 253 6.42 -13.00 0.49
C TYR A 253 7.74 -13.43 1.16
N PRO A 254 8.70 -12.51 1.40
CA PRO A 254 9.87 -12.82 2.21
C PRO A 254 9.46 -13.15 3.65
N PRO A 255 10.26 -13.93 4.42
CA PRO A 255 9.94 -14.28 5.80
C PRO A 255 9.64 -13.08 6.71
N ALA A 256 10.36 -11.95 6.51
CA ALA A 256 10.07 -10.68 7.18
C ALA A 256 9.03 -9.88 6.39
N THR A 257 7.79 -10.35 6.35
CA THR A 257 6.64 -9.61 5.81
C THR A 257 5.61 -9.32 6.90
N ALA A 258 4.71 -8.37 6.66
CA ALA A 258 3.55 -8.11 7.50
C ALA A 258 2.28 -8.23 6.67
N LEU A 259 1.23 -8.78 7.27
CA LEU A 259 -0.12 -8.74 6.70
C LEU A 259 -0.89 -7.60 7.37
N VAL A 260 -1.36 -6.65 6.59
CA VAL A 260 -2.15 -5.53 7.07
C VAL A 260 -3.43 -5.37 6.25
N PRO A 261 -4.54 -4.96 6.86
CA PRO A 261 -5.75 -4.70 6.10
C PRO A 261 -5.66 -3.40 5.30
N ALA A 262 -6.27 -3.42 4.13
CA ALA A 262 -6.64 -2.22 3.40
C ALA A 262 -8.01 -1.78 3.89
N ASN A 263 -8.19 -0.48 4.15
CA ASN A 263 -9.29 0.02 4.93
C ASN A 263 -10.20 0.99 4.18
N ILE A 264 -11.41 1.14 4.72
CA ILE A 264 -12.38 2.16 4.37
C ILE A 264 -12.99 2.74 5.65
N GLY A 265 -13.22 4.06 5.68
CA GLY A 265 -13.86 4.74 6.81
C GLY A 265 -14.75 5.88 6.34
N ILE A 266 -15.81 6.16 7.10
CA ILE A 266 -16.70 7.29 6.86
C ILE A 266 -16.00 8.55 7.36
N VAL A 267 -15.95 9.58 6.52
CA VAL A 267 -15.42 10.88 6.92
C VAL A 267 -16.41 11.56 7.86
N ASN A 268 -15.91 12.20 8.91
CA ASN A 268 -16.79 12.89 9.86
C ASN A 268 -17.62 13.99 9.15
N ASN A 269 -18.89 14.13 9.51
CA ASN A 269 -19.86 14.97 8.82
C ASN A 269 -20.02 14.64 7.32
N ALA A 270 -19.97 13.36 6.95
CA ALA A 270 -20.25 12.89 5.61
C ALA A 270 -21.67 13.29 5.18
N PRO A 271 -21.86 13.90 3.98
CA PRO A 271 -23.18 14.28 3.48
C PRO A 271 -24.14 13.09 3.38
N ASN A 272 -23.66 11.91 2.95
CA ASN A 272 -24.45 10.71 2.70
C ASN A 272 -24.01 9.53 3.58
N GLN A 273 -24.00 9.73 4.92
CA GLN A 273 -23.48 8.75 5.87
C GLN A 273 -24.16 7.37 5.76
N LYS A 274 -25.47 7.32 5.50
CA LYS A 274 -26.20 6.05 5.33
C LYS A 274 -25.69 5.29 4.11
N MET A 275 -25.61 5.95 2.96
CA MET A 275 -25.12 5.33 1.71
C MET A 275 -23.63 4.95 1.82
N ALA A 276 -22.82 5.74 2.53
CA ALA A 276 -21.44 5.42 2.86
C ALA A 276 -21.34 4.09 3.63
N GLY A 277 -22.24 3.88 4.60
CA GLY A 277 -22.38 2.61 5.32
C GLY A 277 -22.75 1.44 4.40
N GLU A 278 -23.72 1.62 3.52
CA GLU A 278 -24.15 0.62 2.54
C GLU A 278 -23.01 0.24 1.56
N PHE A 279 -22.17 1.21 1.17
CA PHE A 279 -20.98 0.91 0.36
C PHE A 279 -19.94 0.09 1.15
N ILE A 280 -19.74 0.37 2.44
CA ILE A 280 -18.86 -0.43 3.31
C ILE A 280 -19.41 -1.87 3.41
N GLU A 281 -20.71 -2.04 3.65
CA GLU A 281 -21.35 -3.36 3.72
C GLU A 281 -21.24 -4.12 2.39
N PHE A 282 -21.40 -3.42 1.27
CA PHE A 282 -21.16 -4.01 -0.06
C PHE A 282 -19.73 -4.53 -0.23
N LEU A 283 -18.71 -3.76 0.17
CA LEU A 283 -17.31 -4.20 0.11
C LEU A 283 -17.07 -5.48 0.93
N LEU A 284 -17.77 -5.62 2.05
CA LEU A 284 -17.62 -6.73 2.99
C LEU A 284 -18.56 -7.92 2.67
N SER A 285 -19.54 -7.73 1.80
CA SER A 285 -20.46 -8.79 1.35
C SER A 285 -19.72 -9.87 0.56
N ASP A 286 -20.33 -11.05 0.40
CA ASP A 286 -19.80 -12.14 -0.45
C ASP A 286 -19.48 -11.64 -1.86
N LYS A 287 -20.36 -10.83 -2.46
CA LYS A 287 -20.15 -10.25 -3.78
C LYS A 287 -18.93 -9.31 -3.79
N GLY A 288 -18.83 -8.40 -2.83
CA GLY A 288 -17.70 -7.47 -2.72
C GLY A 288 -16.38 -8.20 -2.51
N GLN A 289 -16.38 -9.26 -1.69
CA GLN A 289 -15.20 -10.08 -1.44
C GLN A 289 -14.79 -10.90 -2.69
N GLU A 290 -15.75 -11.42 -3.45
CA GLU A 290 -15.47 -12.10 -4.74
C GLU A 290 -14.83 -11.15 -5.77
N LEU A 291 -15.24 -9.88 -5.80
CA LEU A 291 -14.64 -8.89 -6.71
C LEU A 291 -13.14 -8.70 -6.46
N LEU A 292 -12.65 -8.96 -5.24
CA LEU A 292 -11.21 -8.91 -4.93
C LEU A 292 -10.41 -9.97 -5.70
N LEU A 293 -11.03 -11.08 -6.10
CA LEU A 293 -10.40 -12.15 -6.90
C LEU A 293 -10.30 -11.79 -8.39
N HIS A 294 -10.94 -10.71 -8.84
CA HIS A 294 -10.91 -10.28 -10.24
C HIS A 294 -9.46 -10.17 -10.76
N PRO A 295 -9.11 -10.67 -11.97
CA PRO A 295 -7.73 -10.72 -12.47
C PRO A 295 -6.95 -9.41 -12.41
N LYS A 296 -7.64 -8.26 -12.59
CA LYS A 296 -7.03 -6.93 -12.52
C LYS A 296 -6.92 -6.37 -11.09
N ILE A 297 -7.47 -7.06 -10.08
CA ILE A 297 -7.50 -6.60 -8.68
C ILE A 297 -6.58 -7.47 -7.83
N ARG A 298 -6.86 -8.78 -7.76
CA ARG A 298 -6.06 -9.79 -7.05
C ARG A 298 -5.63 -9.35 -5.66
N ARG A 299 -6.60 -8.98 -4.81
CA ARG A 299 -6.36 -8.70 -3.39
C ARG A 299 -6.82 -9.88 -2.54
N LEU A 300 -6.19 -10.04 -1.39
CA LEU A 300 -6.54 -11.09 -0.44
C LEU A 300 -7.88 -10.75 0.24
N PRO A 301 -8.97 -11.52 0.01
CA PRO A 301 -10.23 -11.32 0.72
C PRO A 301 -10.05 -11.48 2.24
N VAL A 302 -10.83 -10.71 3.02
CA VAL A 302 -10.87 -10.87 4.49
C VAL A 302 -11.94 -11.87 4.93
N ASN A 303 -12.80 -12.33 4.02
CA ASN A 303 -13.74 -13.44 4.25
C ASN A 303 -13.09 -14.77 3.82
N PRO A 304 -12.77 -15.69 4.74
CA PRO A 304 -12.12 -16.97 4.42
C PRO A 304 -12.91 -17.82 3.44
N ALA A 305 -14.26 -17.76 3.46
CA ALA A 305 -15.10 -18.53 2.55
C ALA A 305 -14.91 -18.17 1.07
N THR A 306 -14.45 -16.94 0.80
CA THR A 306 -14.21 -16.45 -0.58
C THR A 306 -13.11 -17.24 -1.29
N TYR A 307 -12.14 -17.80 -0.52
CA TYR A 307 -11.02 -18.55 -1.10
C TYR A 307 -11.40 -19.84 -1.79
N ALA A 308 -12.59 -20.38 -1.53
CA ALA A 308 -13.15 -21.51 -2.30
C ALA A 308 -13.34 -21.18 -3.80
N LYS A 309 -13.40 -19.88 -4.14
CA LYS A 309 -13.54 -19.36 -5.51
C LYS A 309 -12.23 -18.78 -6.05
N ALA A 310 -11.18 -18.80 -5.26
CA ALA A 310 -9.88 -18.27 -5.68
C ALA A 310 -9.23 -19.15 -6.76
N PRO A 311 -8.44 -18.58 -7.67
CA PRO A 311 -7.68 -19.38 -8.62
C PRO A 311 -6.65 -20.25 -7.92
N GLU A 312 -6.26 -21.33 -8.58
CA GLU A 312 -5.20 -22.22 -8.08
C GLU A 312 -3.91 -21.43 -7.77
N GLY A 313 -3.28 -21.75 -6.64
CA GLY A 313 -2.06 -21.08 -6.18
C GLY A 313 -2.26 -19.67 -5.67
N PHE A 314 -3.50 -19.17 -5.54
CA PHE A 314 -3.76 -17.87 -4.95
C PHE A 314 -3.47 -17.90 -3.43
N PRO A 315 -2.66 -16.97 -2.89
CA PRO A 315 -2.29 -16.97 -1.47
C PRO A 315 -3.51 -16.88 -0.56
N ASN A 316 -3.55 -17.69 0.49
CA ASN A 316 -4.64 -17.70 1.46
C ASN A 316 -4.10 -17.45 2.87
N PRO A 317 -4.19 -16.24 3.43
CA PRO A 317 -3.62 -15.88 4.72
C PRO A 317 -4.26 -16.62 5.92
N PHE A 318 -5.36 -17.34 5.70
CA PHE A 318 -6.00 -18.14 6.75
C PHE A 318 -5.51 -19.59 6.79
N ASN A 319 -4.87 -20.09 5.73
CA ASN A 319 -4.40 -21.47 5.61
C ASN A 319 -2.89 -21.57 5.33
N ASP A 320 -2.26 -20.52 4.84
CA ASP A 320 -0.83 -20.47 4.55
C ASP A 320 -0.06 -20.17 5.83
N SER A 321 0.78 -21.12 6.27
CA SER A 321 1.54 -21.01 7.52
C SER A 321 2.53 -19.83 7.53
N ASP A 322 3.13 -19.54 6.37
CA ASP A 322 4.11 -18.46 6.25
C ASP A 322 3.42 -17.11 6.39
N LEU A 323 2.23 -16.95 5.82
CA LEU A 323 1.42 -15.75 5.97
C LEU A 323 0.78 -15.63 7.36
N GLN A 324 0.46 -16.76 8.01
CA GLN A 324 -0.02 -16.76 9.40
C GLN A 324 1.05 -16.36 10.42
N SER A 325 2.32 -16.67 10.12
CA SER A 325 3.47 -16.30 10.94
C SER A 325 4.01 -14.89 10.64
N ALA A 326 3.34 -14.14 9.76
CA ALA A 326 3.73 -12.78 9.41
C ALA A 326 3.91 -11.89 10.65
N LEU A 327 4.83 -10.95 10.57
CA LEU A 327 5.19 -10.00 11.62
C LEU A 327 3.95 -9.35 12.26
N HIS A 328 3.95 -9.26 13.58
CA HIS A 328 3.01 -8.40 14.29
C HIS A 328 3.39 -6.92 14.06
N PHE A 329 2.72 -6.28 13.12
CA PHE A 329 3.00 -4.91 12.73
C PHE A 329 2.43 -3.91 13.76
N ASP A 330 3.29 -3.07 14.33
CA ASP A 330 2.89 -2.00 15.25
C ASP A 330 2.53 -0.72 14.47
N LEU A 331 1.23 -0.50 14.30
CA LEU A 331 0.69 0.70 13.66
C LEU A 331 0.99 1.99 14.42
N LYS A 332 1.01 1.94 15.76
CA LYS A 332 1.25 3.14 16.57
C LYS A 332 2.68 3.60 16.40
N LEU A 333 3.63 2.66 16.38
CA LEU A 333 5.03 2.94 16.10
C LEU A 333 5.20 3.52 14.68
N SER A 334 4.66 2.85 13.65
CA SER A 334 4.70 3.34 12.25
C SER A 334 4.15 4.75 12.13
N LYS A 335 3.00 5.01 12.74
CA LYS A 335 2.36 6.34 12.75
C LYS A 335 3.22 7.39 13.46
N SER A 336 3.78 7.08 14.62
CA SER A 336 4.54 8.04 15.44
C SER A 336 5.76 8.60 14.72
N ARG A 337 6.40 7.82 13.85
CA ARG A 337 7.62 8.20 13.12
C ARG A 337 7.43 8.29 11.59
N TYR A 338 6.17 8.33 11.12
CA TYR A 338 5.81 8.29 9.70
C TYR A 338 6.58 9.28 8.83
N ASN A 339 6.53 10.56 9.15
CA ASN A 339 7.19 11.59 8.35
C ASN A 339 8.71 11.57 8.50
N LEU A 340 9.22 11.21 9.68
CA LEU A 340 10.64 11.08 9.96
C LEU A 340 11.26 9.95 9.12
N VAL A 341 10.68 8.75 9.15
CA VAL A 341 11.14 7.60 8.35
C VAL A 341 11.11 7.92 6.86
N ASN A 342 10.08 8.59 6.39
CA ASN A 342 9.97 9.00 5.00
C ASN A 342 11.05 10.03 4.61
N SER A 343 11.33 11.00 5.48
CA SER A 343 12.38 12.00 5.25
C SER A 343 13.76 11.35 5.28
N LEU A 344 14.00 10.45 6.24
CA LEU A 344 15.25 9.73 6.37
C LEU A 344 15.54 8.87 5.14
N PHE A 345 14.54 8.13 4.63
CA PHE A 345 14.67 7.38 3.37
C PHE A 345 15.01 8.29 2.20
N ASP A 346 14.31 9.44 2.07
CA ASP A 346 14.56 10.34 0.97
C ASP A 346 15.99 10.91 1.02
N VAL A 347 16.47 11.32 2.19
CA VAL A 347 17.84 11.87 2.36
C VAL A 347 18.89 10.79 2.12
N MET A 348 18.73 9.60 2.70
CA MET A 348 19.76 8.56 2.60
C MET A 348 19.77 7.85 1.24
N ILE A 349 18.61 7.71 0.58
CA ILE A 349 18.45 6.84 -0.60
C ILE A 349 17.99 7.64 -1.81
N THR A 350 16.81 8.30 -1.74
CA THR A 350 16.21 8.91 -2.94
C THR A 350 17.08 10.01 -3.53
N TYR A 351 17.64 10.89 -2.67
CA TYR A 351 18.43 12.05 -3.11
C TYR A 351 19.90 11.71 -3.34
N ARG A 352 20.38 10.63 -2.73
CA ARG A 352 21.76 10.16 -2.80
C ARG A 352 21.92 8.80 -3.49
N MET A 353 20.99 8.54 -4.42
CA MET A 353 20.97 7.28 -5.17
C MET A 353 22.27 7.04 -5.95
N ASP A 354 22.83 8.08 -6.56
CA ASP A 354 24.05 7.94 -7.36
C ASP A 354 25.24 7.69 -6.45
N ASP A 355 25.43 8.47 -5.40
CA ASP A 355 26.52 8.29 -4.40
C ASP A 355 26.45 6.87 -3.78
N LEU A 356 25.25 6.41 -3.40
CA LEU A 356 25.06 5.06 -2.83
C LEU A 356 25.38 3.95 -3.82
N ARG A 357 24.99 4.11 -5.10
CA ARG A 357 25.28 3.13 -6.15
C ARG A 357 26.75 3.05 -6.49
N ASP A 358 27.44 4.19 -6.54
CA ASP A 358 28.86 4.22 -6.87
C ASP A 358 29.68 3.52 -5.76
N ALA A 359 29.40 3.82 -4.49
CA ALA A 359 29.99 3.10 -3.36
C ALA A 359 29.66 1.59 -3.38
N THR A 360 28.38 1.22 -3.68
CA THR A 360 27.98 -0.18 -3.76
C THR A 360 28.65 -0.91 -4.92
N LYS A 361 28.81 -0.24 -6.07
CA LYS A 361 29.53 -0.79 -7.22
C LYS A 361 30.98 -1.10 -6.89
N ALA A 362 31.71 -0.14 -6.28
CA ALA A 362 33.08 -0.32 -5.88
C ALA A 362 33.24 -1.50 -4.89
N ILE A 363 32.32 -1.62 -3.92
CA ILE A 363 32.30 -2.75 -2.99
C ILE A 363 32.09 -4.08 -3.73
N HIS A 364 31.13 -4.17 -4.65
CA HIS A 364 30.87 -5.40 -5.40
C HIS A 364 32.04 -5.80 -6.30
N GLU A 365 32.73 -4.83 -6.92
CA GLU A 365 33.93 -5.06 -7.71
C GLU A 365 35.06 -5.58 -6.83
N ALA A 366 35.30 -4.96 -5.67
CA ALA A 366 36.31 -5.43 -4.71
C ALA A 366 36.01 -6.83 -4.16
N GLU A 367 34.76 -7.15 -3.84
CA GLU A 367 34.33 -8.51 -3.42
C GLU A 367 34.57 -9.56 -4.51
N ALA A 368 34.33 -9.19 -5.78
CA ALA A 368 34.55 -10.09 -6.91
C ALA A 368 36.04 -10.38 -7.14
N GLU A 369 36.94 -9.40 -6.92
CA GLU A 369 38.39 -9.60 -7.01
C GLU A 369 38.90 -10.36 -5.77
N LEU A 370 38.44 -10.02 -4.57
CA LEU A 370 38.78 -10.74 -3.33
C LEU A 370 38.46 -12.25 -3.42
N ALA A 371 37.35 -12.60 -4.07
CA ALA A 371 36.96 -14.00 -4.29
C ALA A 371 37.98 -14.78 -5.17
N LYS A 372 38.70 -14.07 -6.05
CA LYS A 372 39.75 -14.67 -6.91
C LYS A 372 41.13 -14.68 -6.25
N SER A 373 41.43 -13.65 -5.45
CA SER A 373 42.71 -13.42 -4.80
C SER A 373 42.50 -13.06 -3.31
N PRO A 374 42.34 -14.04 -2.42
CA PRO A 374 42.10 -13.76 -1.01
C PRO A 374 43.21 -12.91 -0.38
N ASN A 375 42.82 -11.78 0.26
CA ASN A 375 43.72 -10.85 0.92
C ASN A 375 43.02 -10.29 2.18
N ALA A 376 43.57 -10.55 3.34
CA ALA A 376 42.95 -10.18 4.62
C ALA A 376 42.83 -8.67 4.86
N GLU A 377 43.77 -7.87 4.32
CA GLU A 377 43.69 -6.40 4.41
C GLU A 377 42.62 -5.85 3.50
N ALA A 378 42.53 -6.33 2.28
CA ALA A 378 41.44 -5.98 1.36
C ALA A 378 40.09 -6.36 1.93
N GLU A 379 39.95 -7.58 2.49
CA GLU A 379 38.71 -8.02 3.15
C GLU A 379 38.31 -7.08 4.29
N LYS A 380 39.26 -6.64 5.11
CA LYS A 380 39.02 -5.68 6.19
C LYS A 380 38.48 -4.36 5.64
N LEU A 381 39.10 -3.80 4.57
CA LEU A 381 38.67 -2.55 3.94
C LEU A 381 37.25 -2.68 3.35
N ILE A 382 36.95 -3.79 2.69
CA ILE A 382 35.61 -4.08 2.15
C ILE A 382 34.56 -4.11 3.27
N ASN A 383 34.86 -4.80 4.36
CA ASN A 383 33.95 -4.89 5.50
C ASN A 383 33.74 -3.53 6.18
N GLU A 384 34.78 -2.68 6.26
CA GLU A 384 34.65 -1.31 6.73
C GLU A 384 33.80 -0.46 5.79
N ALA A 385 33.97 -0.57 4.47
CA ALA A 385 33.16 0.11 3.47
C ALA A 385 31.68 -0.29 3.60
N LYS A 386 31.38 -1.58 3.75
CA LYS A 386 30.00 -2.09 3.96
C LYS A 386 29.41 -1.54 5.26
N ALA A 387 30.19 -1.44 6.33
CA ALA A 387 29.76 -0.88 7.60
C ALA A 387 29.45 0.62 7.47
N LEU A 388 30.23 1.37 6.69
CA LEU A 388 29.97 2.79 6.42
C LEU A 388 28.64 3.02 5.66
N ILE A 389 28.35 2.20 4.66
CA ILE A 389 27.04 2.26 3.97
C ILE A 389 25.91 2.04 5.00
N ALA A 390 26.05 1.13 5.93
CA ALA A 390 25.03 0.79 6.92
C ALA A 390 24.79 1.89 7.97
N LYS A 391 25.75 2.78 8.24
CA LYS A 391 25.65 3.81 9.30
C LYS A 391 24.44 4.73 9.14
N LEU A 392 23.82 5.08 10.26
CA LEU A 392 22.66 5.97 10.35
C LEU A 392 23.01 7.31 10.98
N PRO A 393 22.38 8.40 10.55
CA PRO A 393 22.60 9.72 11.14
C PRO A 393 21.86 9.93 12.47
N ILE A 394 20.94 9.03 12.83
CA ILE A 394 20.17 9.06 14.09
C ILE A 394 19.96 7.66 14.65
N SER A 395 19.84 7.59 15.96
CA SER A 395 19.48 6.38 16.69
C SER A 395 17.98 6.08 16.68
N GLU A 396 17.60 4.86 17.01
CA GLU A 396 16.19 4.50 17.20
C GLU A 396 15.51 5.32 18.29
N ALA A 397 16.23 5.60 19.38
CA ALA A 397 15.72 6.41 20.48
C ALA A 397 15.35 7.84 20.04
N GLU A 398 16.16 8.44 19.17
CA GLU A 398 15.86 9.76 18.57
C GLU A 398 14.67 9.66 17.61
N ALA A 399 14.60 8.61 16.78
CA ALA A 399 13.50 8.41 15.85
C ALA A 399 12.16 8.19 16.55
N ASN A 400 12.16 7.59 17.72
CA ASN A 400 10.96 7.32 18.53
C ASN A 400 10.63 8.47 19.51
N ASN A 401 11.44 9.54 19.55
CA ASN A 401 11.14 10.73 20.34
C ASN A 401 10.05 11.57 19.65
N PRO A 402 8.87 11.77 20.29
CA PRO A 402 7.75 12.48 19.67
C PRO A 402 8.07 13.93 19.28
N ASP A 403 8.85 14.64 20.10
CA ASP A 403 9.23 16.05 19.85
C ASP A 403 10.17 16.14 18.64
N PHE A 404 11.08 15.16 18.50
CA PHE A 404 11.95 15.09 17.34
C PHE A 404 11.18 14.69 16.08
N ALA A 405 10.32 13.69 16.15
CA ALA A 405 9.50 13.26 15.02
C ALA A 405 8.53 14.36 14.53
N ALA A 406 8.05 15.24 15.44
CA ALA A 406 7.17 16.35 15.11
C ALA A 406 7.86 17.45 14.25
N ILE A 407 9.19 17.46 14.16
CA ILE A 407 9.92 18.37 13.26
C ILE A 407 9.59 18.11 11.78
N PHE A 408 9.32 16.85 11.42
CA PHE A 408 9.15 16.40 10.02
C PHE A 408 7.73 16.57 9.51
N THR A 409 7.31 17.81 9.26
CA THR A 409 5.96 18.15 8.79
C THR A 409 5.89 18.48 7.30
N LYS A 410 7.01 18.92 6.71
CA LYS A 410 7.06 19.40 5.33
C LYS A 410 7.51 18.28 4.39
N LYS A 411 6.69 18.04 3.34
CA LYS A 411 6.97 17.05 2.30
C LYS A 411 7.49 17.72 1.04
N ARG A 412 8.57 17.17 0.48
CA ARG A 412 9.04 17.55 -0.86
C ARG A 412 8.18 16.89 -1.93
N LYS A 413 7.83 17.62 -2.98
CA LYS A 413 7.21 17.06 -4.19
C LYS A 413 8.27 16.49 -5.13
N LYS A 414 9.46 17.08 -5.14
CA LYS A 414 10.64 16.67 -5.90
C LYS A 414 11.88 16.73 -4.99
N ALA A 415 12.94 16.02 -5.35
CA ALA A 415 14.21 16.06 -4.63
C ALA A 415 14.78 17.48 -4.50
N THR A 416 14.56 18.33 -5.51
CA THR A 416 14.99 19.72 -5.55
C THR A 416 14.14 20.70 -4.74
N ASP A 417 12.98 20.26 -4.23
CA ASP A 417 12.10 21.12 -3.42
C ASP A 417 12.77 21.43 -2.08
N LYS A 418 12.82 22.72 -1.71
CA LYS A 418 13.40 23.15 -0.44
C LYS A 418 12.38 23.00 0.70
N VAL A 419 12.82 22.41 1.80
CA VAL A 419 12.16 22.54 3.11
C VAL A 419 12.83 23.69 3.89
N THR A 420 12.19 24.18 4.92
CA THR A 420 12.65 25.36 5.69
C THR A 420 12.55 25.10 7.19
N GLY A 421 13.27 25.89 7.97
CA GLY A 421 13.29 25.83 9.43
C GLY A 421 14.03 24.60 9.94
N ARG A 422 13.68 24.12 11.13
CA ARG A 422 14.39 23.06 11.84
C ARG A 422 14.50 21.76 11.05
N GLN A 423 13.48 21.39 10.27
CA GLN A 423 13.54 20.21 9.39
C GLN A 423 14.68 20.33 8.37
N ALA A 424 14.85 21.50 7.74
CA ALA A 424 15.92 21.69 6.77
C ALA A 424 17.31 21.57 7.40
N GLU A 425 17.49 22.10 8.61
CA GLU A 425 18.76 22.00 9.35
C GLU A 425 19.12 20.57 9.70
N VAL A 426 18.13 19.77 10.13
CA VAL A 426 18.33 18.35 10.46
C VAL A 426 18.65 17.55 9.22
N GLU A 427 17.85 17.72 8.16
CA GLU A 427 18.06 17.00 6.89
C GLU A 427 19.41 17.35 6.24
N ALA A 428 19.89 18.61 6.35
CA ALA A 428 21.21 18.99 5.85
C ALA A 428 22.35 18.26 6.60
N LYS A 429 22.22 18.12 7.92
CA LYS A 429 23.19 17.33 8.72
C LYS A 429 23.17 15.84 8.35
N TRP A 430 21.99 15.28 8.10
CA TRP A 430 21.86 13.91 7.65
C TRP A 430 22.50 13.72 6.26
N ASP A 431 22.27 14.66 5.37
CA ASP A 431 22.82 14.65 4.03
C ASP A 431 24.36 14.70 4.05
N GLU A 432 24.96 15.63 4.81
CA GLU A 432 26.41 15.71 4.99
C GLU A 432 26.99 14.40 5.55
N PHE A 433 26.34 13.84 6.58
CA PHE A 433 26.75 12.57 7.16
C PHE A 433 26.72 11.41 6.15
N VAL A 434 25.63 11.31 5.37
CA VAL A 434 25.43 10.25 4.40
C VAL A 434 26.43 10.32 3.26
N VAL A 435 26.63 11.51 2.69
CA VAL A 435 27.61 11.75 1.61
C VAL A 435 29.03 11.42 2.07
N ALA A 436 29.41 11.85 3.27
CA ALA A 436 30.74 11.54 3.81
C ALA A 436 30.97 10.04 3.98
N ASN A 437 29.94 9.28 4.44
CA ASN A 437 30.06 7.84 4.60
C ASN A 437 30.07 7.11 3.26
N TYR A 438 29.29 7.53 2.25
CA TYR A 438 29.28 6.88 0.93
C TYR A 438 30.59 7.12 0.19
N ASN A 439 31.08 8.35 0.14
CA ASN A 439 32.39 8.66 -0.47
C ASN A 439 33.53 7.90 0.21
N LYS A 440 33.50 7.79 1.55
CA LYS A 440 34.52 7.04 2.29
C LYS A 440 34.41 5.54 2.03
N ALA A 441 33.19 4.99 1.89
CA ALA A 441 32.98 3.59 1.54
C ALA A 441 33.55 3.27 0.14
N GLU A 442 33.30 4.16 -0.83
CA GLU A 442 33.86 4.04 -2.18
C GLU A 442 35.40 4.06 -2.16
N GLU A 443 36.00 5.05 -1.50
CA GLU A 443 37.47 5.15 -1.32
C GLU A 443 38.08 3.89 -0.71
N LEU A 444 37.45 3.32 0.32
CA LEU A 444 37.96 2.10 0.95
C LEU A 444 37.84 0.87 0.04
N ALA A 445 36.75 0.77 -0.72
CA ALA A 445 36.55 -0.32 -1.67
C ALA A 445 37.56 -0.23 -2.82
N GLU A 446 37.84 0.96 -3.36
CA GLU A 446 38.89 1.18 -4.36
C GLU A 446 40.29 0.84 -3.84
N LYS A 447 40.61 1.26 -2.61
CA LYS A 447 41.85 0.84 -1.95
C LYS A 447 41.97 -0.67 -1.76
N ALA A 448 40.84 -1.35 -1.49
CA ALA A 448 40.83 -2.81 -1.42
C ALA A 448 41.13 -3.45 -2.78
N GLN A 449 40.61 -2.88 -3.88
CA GLN A 449 40.90 -3.33 -5.24
C GLN A 449 42.41 -3.16 -5.59
N ASP A 450 43.04 -2.08 -5.15
CA ASP A 450 44.48 -1.82 -5.37
C ASP A 450 45.38 -2.88 -4.68
N LEU A 451 44.86 -3.62 -3.70
CA LEU A 451 45.55 -4.69 -2.97
C LEU A 451 45.34 -6.08 -3.57
N LEU A 452 44.45 -6.23 -4.55
CA LEU A 452 43.99 -7.50 -5.12
C LEU A 452 44.50 -7.71 -6.53
#